data_38cee93c4bd35cc3e8324fa5919537ac
#
_entry.id   38cee93c4bd35cc3e8324fa5919537ac
#
_cell.length_a   1.000
_cell.length_b   1.000
_cell.length_c   1.000
_cell.angle_alpha   90.00
_cell.angle_beta   90.00
_cell.angle_gamma   90.00
#
_symmetry.space_group_name_H-M   'P 1'
#
loop_
_entity.id
_entity.type
_entity.pdbx_description
1 polymer ?
#
loop_
_entity_poly.entity_id
_entity_poly.type
_entity_poly.pdbx_seq_one_letter_code
_entity_poly.pdbx_strand_id
1 'polypeptide(L)'
;MCSSDLETAEEAEAIFDQLERQPVVGFDTESKPCFTRGETAEVALIQISTLEDAYLIRVNKTDFTPRLKAFLANPNILKVGLSLRDDYKVMRRRAEVQPEGFIELQSLCPAYGIRDAGLQNIYAIIFGERISKSQRVTNWESPTLSFKQQLYAALDAYACLRIYNALMERPIPHPSRFALLYVPGGAKAN
;
A
#
# COMPACT_ATOMS: atom_id res chain seq x y z
N MET A 1 5.29 -14.33 8.46
CA MET A 1 5.47 -12.86 8.45
C MET A 1 5.50 -12.37 9.90
N CYS A 2 6.57 -11.73 10.30
CA CYS A 2 6.68 -11.01 11.56
C CYS A 2 6.30 -9.55 11.33
N SER A 3 5.69 -8.87 12.29
CA SER A 3 5.38 -7.44 12.18
C SER A 3 6.05 -6.67 13.32
N SER A 4 6.67 -5.52 12.96
CA SER A 4 7.32 -4.62 13.91
C SER A 4 6.60 -3.28 13.92
N ASP A 5 6.09 -2.86 15.07
CA ASP A 5 5.50 -1.53 15.31
C ASP A 5 6.62 -0.57 15.72
N LEU A 6 6.95 0.40 14.85
CA LEU A 6 8.09 1.29 14.99
C LEU A 6 7.61 2.66 15.47
N GLU A 7 7.92 2.98 16.71
CA GLU A 7 7.39 4.15 17.40
C GLU A 7 8.43 5.27 17.60
N THR A 8 9.72 4.99 17.35
CA THR A 8 10.81 5.97 17.43
C THR A 8 11.49 6.18 16.09
N ALA A 9 12.11 7.34 15.91
CA ALA A 9 12.86 7.64 14.69
C ALA A 9 14.05 6.68 14.49
N GLU A 10 14.72 6.29 15.59
CA GLU A 10 15.85 5.35 15.56
C GLU A 10 15.40 3.97 15.08
N GLU A 11 14.28 3.46 15.59
CA GLU A 11 13.71 2.19 15.12
C GLU A 11 13.35 2.26 13.64
N ALA A 12 12.71 3.36 13.21
CA ALA A 12 12.32 3.56 11.82
C ALA A 12 13.54 3.69 10.89
N GLU A 13 14.63 4.30 11.32
CA GLU A 13 15.87 4.40 10.52
C GLU A 13 16.58 3.05 10.38
N ALA A 14 16.55 2.21 11.41
CA ALA A 14 17.30 0.95 11.44
C ALA A 14 16.83 -0.09 10.40
N ILE A 15 15.55 -0.06 10.00
CA ILE A 15 14.99 -1.05 9.07
C ILE A 15 15.44 -0.82 7.61
N PHE A 16 15.90 0.40 7.27
CA PHE A 16 16.23 0.71 5.89
C PHE A 16 17.47 -0.03 5.38
N ASP A 17 18.38 -0.46 6.24
CA ASP A 17 19.50 -1.33 5.83
C ASP A 17 19.02 -2.65 5.21
N GLN A 18 17.88 -3.15 5.66
CA GLN A 18 17.25 -4.34 5.12
C GLN A 18 16.34 -4.02 3.92
N LEU A 19 15.55 -2.95 4.02
CA LEU A 19 14.60 -2.58 2.97
C LEU A 19 15.30 -2.12 1.68
N GLU A 20 16.43 -1.44 1.77
CA GLU A 20 17.19 -0.96 0.61
C GLU A 20 17.82 -2.09 -0.22
N ARG A 21 17.87 -3.31 0.32
CA ARG A 21 18.31 -4.51 -0.40
C ARG A 21 17.18 -5.21 -1.16
N GLN A 22 15.92 -4.79 -0.95
CA GLN A 22 14.77 -5.40 -1.59
C GLN A 22 14.53 -4.77 -2.97
N PRO A 23 14.36 -5.56 -4.03
CA PRO A 23 14.01 -5.01 -5.34
C PRO A 23 12.56 -4.52 -5.40
N VAL A 24 11.69 -5.10 -4.55
CA VAL A 24 10.26 -4.78 -4.49
C VAL A 24 9.72 -5.03 -3.07
N VAL A 25 8.84 -4.13 -2.63
CA VAL A 25 8.14 -4.22 -1.34
C VAL A 25 6.65 -3.93 -1.52
N GLY A 26 5.83 -4.42 -0.61
CA GLY A 26 4.45 -4.01 -0.46
C GLY A 26 4.37 -2.69 0.30
N PHE A 27 3.39 -1.87 -0.04
CA PHE A 27 3.20 -0.54 0.54
C PHE A 27 1.71 -0.24 0.77
N ASP A 28 1.39 0.37 1.91
CA ASP A 28 0.08 0.93 2.19
C ASP A 28 0.20 2.09 3.20
N THR A 29 -0.86 2.85 3.41
CA THR A 29 -0.93 3.88 4.46
C THR A 29 -2.24 3.86 5.21
N GLU A 30 -2.21 4.26 6.49
CA GLU A 30 -3.42 4.45 7.27
C GLU A 30 -3.48 5.86 7.86
N SER A 31 -4.69 6.39 7.89
CA SER A 31 -5.00 7.70 8.45
C SER A 31 -6.13 7.60 9.44
N LYS A 32 -6.16 8.50 10.41
CA LYS A 32 -7.33 8.61 11.29
C LYS A 32 -8.57 8.95 10.46
N PRO A 33 -9.68 8.22 10.64
CA PRO A 33 -10.93 8.56 9.97
C PRO A 33 -11.43 9.96 10.36
N CYS A 34 -11.78 10.79 9.37
CA CYS A 34 -12.37 12.09 9.57
C CYS A 34 -13.88 11.99 9.33
N PHE A 35 -14.67 12.31 10.33
CA PHE A 35 -16.13 12.27 10.27
C PHE A 35 -16.76 13.68 10.20
N THR A 36 -15.97 14.72 10.48
CA THR A 36 -16.42 16.10 10.51
C THR A 36 -16.11 16.79 9.19
N ARG A 37 -17.10 17.54 8.66
CA ARG A 37 -16.91 18.31 7.43
C ARG A 37 -15.82 19.36 7.62
N GLY A 38 -14.79 19.32 6.76
CA GLY A 38 -13.64 20.26 6.83
C GLY A 38 -12.41 19.70 7.56
N GLU A 39 -12.52 18.59 8.29
CA GLU A 39 -11.34 17.88 8.76
C GLU A 39 -10.60 17.23 7.59
N THR A 40 -9.28 17.26 7.66
CA THR A 40 -8.40 16.62 6.68
C THR A 40 -7.61 15.51 7.36
N ALA A 41 -7.67 14.32 6.79
CA ALA A 41 -6.83 13.22 7.25
C ALA A 41 -5.36 13.51 6.91
N GLU A 42 -4.49 13.21 7.87
CA GLU A 42 -3.05 13.09 7.66
C GLU A 42 -2.65 11.63 7.83
N VAL A 43 -1.56 11.23 7.20
CA VAL A 43 -1.05 9.87 7.38
C VAL A 43 -0.57 9.69 8.82
N ALA A 44 -1.01 8.60 9.44
CA ALA A 44 -0.61 8.22 10.80
C ALA A 44 0.37 7.04 10.79
N LEU A 45 0.22 6.13 9.82
CA LEU A 45 0.98 4.92 9.72
C LEU A 45 1.38 4.68 8.25
N ILE A 46 2.63 4.28 8.03
CA ILE A 46 3.12 3.76 6.76
C ILE A 46 3.47 2.29 6.97
N GLN A 47 2.96 1.42 6.10
CA GLN A 47 3.26 0.00 6.10
C GLN A 47 4.18 -0.33 4.93
N ILE A 48 5.28 -1.03 5.22
CA ILE A 48 6.20 -1.58 4.22
C ILE A 48 6.37 -3.07 4.51
N SER A 49 6.14 -3.92 3.52
CA SER A 49 6.24 -5.36 3.69
C SER A 49 7.22 -5.98 2.70
N THR A 50 8.06 -6.87 3.21
CA THR A 50 8.74 -7.93 2.44
C THR A 50 7.89 -9.20 2.46
N LEU A 51 8.37 -10.31 1.90
CA LEU A 51 7.66 -11.60 2.03
C LEU A 51 7.81 -12.23 3.43
N GLU A 52 8.77 -11.77 4.22
CA GLU A 52 9.09 -12.33 5.54
C GLU A 52 8.59 -11.43 6.67
N ASP A 53 8.78 -10.10 6.52
CA ASP A 53 8.53 -9.11 7.55
C ASP A 53 7.63 -7.99 7.08
N ALA A 54 6.91 -7.38 8.02
CA ALA A 54 6.16 -6.15 7.80
C ALA A 54 6.57 -5.09 8.85
N TYR A 55 6.80 -3.89 8.38
CA TYR A 55 7.22 -2.74 9.18
C TYR A 55 6.10 -1.71 9.23
N LEU A 56 5.67 -1.38 10.43
CA LEU A 56 4.59 -0.44 10.72
C LEU A 56 5.21 0.85 11.27
N ILE A 57 5.50 1.80 10.40
CA ILE A 57 6.17 3.07 10.78
C ILE A 57 5.12 4.06 11.24
N ARG A 58 5.12 4.37 12.54
CA ARG A 58 4.19 5.28 13.20
C ARG A 58 4.55 6.74 12.90
N VAL A 59 4.31 7.22 11.65
CA VAL A 59 4.70 8.58 11.25
C VAL A 59 4.01 9.70 12.04
N ASN A 60 2.92 9.40 12.74
CA ASN A 60 2.35 10.30 13.75
C ASN A 60 3.21 10.46 15.01
N LYS A 61 4.23 9.61 15.21
CA LYS A 61 5.19 9.65 16.34
C LYS A 61 6.62 9.94 15.86
N THR A 62 7.04 9.31 14.76
CA THR A 62 8.42 9.39 14.26
C THR A 62 8.65 10.53 13.28
N ASP A 63 7.55 11.12 12.75
CA ASP A 63 7.56 11.94 11.55
C ASP A 63 8.18 11.20 10.34
N PHE A 64 8.41 11.92 9.24
CA PHE A 64 9.10 11.39 8.06
C PHE A 64 10.60 11.54 8.23
N THR A 65 11.26 10.48 8.65
CA THR A 65 12.71 10.47 8.83
C THR A 65 13.44 10.67 7.49
N PRO A 66 14.71 11.10 7.48
CA PRO A 66 15.47 11.28 6.25
C PRO A 66 15.54 10.02 5.37
N ARG A 67 15.77 8.84 5.96
CA ARG A 67 15.82 7.58 5.18
C ARG A 67 14.45 7.17 4.66
N LEU A 68 13.37 7.38 5.41
CA LEU A 68 12.01 7.14 4.92
C LEU A 68 11.73 7.99 3.68
N LYS A 69 12.06 9.30 3.71
CA LYS A 69 11.89 10.19 2.55
C LYS A 69 12.72 9.73 1.36
N ALA A 70 13.99 9.38 1.59
CA ALA A 70 14.89 8.87 0.56
C ALA A 70 14.38 7.56 -0.05
N PHE A 71 13.89 6.63 0.79
CA PHE A 71 13.30 5.37 0.36
C PHE A 71 12.04 5.57 -0.51
N LEU A 72 11.14 6.46 -0.11
CA LEU A 72 9.93 6.77 -0.86
C LEU A 72 10.24 7.41 -2.23
N ALA A 73 11.33 8.16 -2.33
CA ALA A 73 11.79 8.81 -3.55
C ALA A 73 12.76 7.94 -4.40
N ASN A 74 13.09 6.72 -3.95
CA ASN A 74 14.04 5.87 -4.66
C ASN A 74 13.35 5.10 -5.81
N PRO A 75 13.65 5.40 -7.10
CA PRO A 75 13.04 4.73 -8.24
C PRO A 75 13.52 3.28 -8.42
N ASN A 76 14.65 2.89 -7.81
CA ASN A 76 15.25 1.56 -7.98
C ASN A 76 14.61 0.50 -7.09
N ILE A 77 13.80 0.89 -6.10
CA ILE A 77 13.05 -0.01 -5.26
C ILE A 77 11.57 0.14 -5.60
N LEU A 78 10.95 -0.92 -6.09
CA LEU A 78 9.52 -0.89 -6.40
C LEU A 78 8.69 -0.95 -5.12
N LYS A 79 7.75 -0.01 -4.96
CA LYS A 79 6.76 0.00 -3.88
C LYS A 79 5.39 -0.29 -4.49
N VAL A 80 4.83 -1.44 -4.16
CA VAL A 80 3.57 -1.92 -4.73
C VAL A 80 2.42 -1.62 -3.77
N GLY A 81 1.45 -0.85 -4.21
CA GLY A 81 0.28 -0.49 -3.41
C GLY A 81 -1.01 -0.49 -4.22
N LEU A 82 -2.10 -0.15 -3.53
CA LEU A 82 -3.42 -0.06 -4.13
C LEU A 82 -4.10 1.23 -3.70
N SER A 83 -4.64 2.01 -4.65
CA SER A 83 -5.21 3.35 -4.43
C SER A 83 -4.16 4.40 -4.03
N LEU A 84 -2.95 4.28 -4.47
CA LEU A 84 -1.77 5.10 -4.14
C LEU A 84 -1.98 6.61 -4.30
N ARG A 85 -2.92 7.02 -5.16
CA ARG A 85 -3.27 8.45 -5.33
C ARG A 85 -3.78 9.07 -4.03
N ASP A 86 -4.50 8.30 -3.22
CA ASP A 86 -5.03 8.78 -1.95
C ASP A 86 -3.95 8.78 -0.88
N ASP A 87 -3.06 7.78 -0.89
CA ASP A 87 -1.86 7.73 -0.02
C ASP A 87 -0.96 8.95 -0.24
N TYR A 88 -0.69 9.30 -1.50
CA TYR A 88 0.12 10.50 -1.82
C TYR A 88 -0.50 11.79 -1.29
N LYS A 89 -1.82 11.93 -1.32
CA LYS A 89 -2.50 13.11 -0.77
C LYS A 89 -2.30 13.25 0.73
N VAL A 90 -2.47 12.14 1.48
CA VAL A 90 -2.34 12.18 2.94
C VAL A 90 -0.88 12.33 3.37
N MET A 91 0.06 11.70 2.66
CA MET A 91 1.50 11.88 2.91
C MET A 91 1.96 13.32 2.68
N ARG A 92 1.55 13.94 1.55
CA ARG A 92 1.94 15.33 1.20
C ARG A 92 1.39 16.38 2.16
N ARG A 93 0.36 16.10 2.93
CA ARG A 93 -0.14 17.00 3.97
C ARG A 93 0.80 17.05 5.17
N ARG A 94 1.52 15.95 5.43
CA ARG A 94 2.42 15.83 6.58
C ARG A 94 3.87 16.14 6.24
N ALA A 95 4.33 15.78 5.06
CA ALA A 95 5.71 15.98 4.65
C ALA A 95 5.85 16.27 3.16
N GLU A 96 6.88 17.03 2.79
CA GLU A 96 7.28 17.15 1.40
C GLU A 96 7.98 15.86 0.97
N VAL A 97 7.27 15.05 0.18
CA VAL A 97 7.74 13.77 -0.38
C VAL A 97 7.42 13.73 -1.85
N GLN A 98 8.35 13.25 -2.65
CA GLN A 98 8.17 12.96 -4.08
C GLN A 98 8.25 11.44 -4.28
N PRO A 99 7.11 10.72 -4.23
CA PRO A 99 7.11 9.27 -4.37
C PRO A 99 7.53 8.86 -5.78
N GLU A 100 8.54 7.98 -5.88
CA GLU A 100 9.02 7.38 -7.12
C GLU A 100 9.11 5.85 -6.99
N GLY A 101 9.10 5.13 -8.12
CA GLY A 101 9.19 3.67 -8.12
C GLY A 101 7.93 2.98 -7.58
N PHE A 102 6.76 3.61 -7.64
CA PHE A 102 5.50 3.02 -7.17
C PHE A 102 4.73 2.32 -8.29
N ILE A 103 4.13 1.18 -7.95
CA ILE A 103 3.27 0.39 -8.83
C ILE A 103 1.86 0.36 -8.25
N GLU A 104 0.90 0.88 -9.02
CA GLU A 104 -0.52 0.89 -8.69
C GLU A 104 -1.20 -0.40 -9.17
N LEU A 105 -1.67 -1.22 -8.23
CA LEU A 105 -2.33 -2.49 -8.55
C LEU A 105 -3.65 -2.31 -9.29
N GLN A 106 -4.39 -1.23 -9.05
CA GLN A 106 -5.63 -0.95 -9.79
C GLN A 106 -5.38 -0.71 -11.27
N SER A 107 -4.16 -0.27 -11.64
CA SER A 107 -3.73 -0.10 -13.03
C SER A 107 -3.15 -1.39 -13.62
N LEU A 108 -2.51 -2.23 -12.79
CA LEU A 108 -1.85 -3.45 -13.22
C LEU A 108 -2.83 -4.63 -13.38
N CYS A 109 -3.72 -4.83 -12.42
CA CYS A 109 -4.62 -5.99 -12.37
C CYS A 109 -5.53 -6.15 -13.60
N PRO A 110 -6.08 -5.06 -14.21
CA PRO A 110 -6.88 -5.18 -15.44
C PRO A 110 -6.14 -5.83 -16.58
N ALA A 111 -4.82 -5.62 -16.69
CA ALA A 111 -3.99 -6.26 -17.72
C ALA A 111 -3.98 -7.79 -17.63
N TYR A 112 -4.25 -8.32 -16.45
CA TYR A 112 -4.36 -9.76 -16.18
C TYR A 112 -5.81 -10.27 -16.13
N GLY A 113 -6.79 -9.45 -16.55
CA GLY A 113 -8.21 -9.81 -16.59
C GLY A 113 -8.94 -9.65 -15.26
N ILE A 114 -8.32 -9.05 -14.24
CA ILE A 114 -8.91 -8.80 -12.93
C ILE A 114 -9.49 -7.39 -12.94
N ARG A 115 -10.83 -7.27 -12.95
CA ARG A 115 -11.56 -5.98 -13.05
C ARG A 115 -11.94 -5.40 -11.71
N ASP A 116 -11.78 -6.15 -10.62
CA ASP A 116 -12.07 -5.65 -9.27
C ASP A 116 -10.99 -4.63 -8.85
N ALA A 117 -11.42 -3.61 -8.10
CA ALA A 117 -10.55 -2.53 -7.66
C ALA A 117 -10.22 -2.58 -6.16
N GLY A 118 -10.81 -3.51 -5.41
CA GLY A 118 -10.61 -3.65 -3.97
C GLY A 118 -9.56 -4.71 -3.63
N LEU A 119 -8.61 -4.38 -2.73
CA LEU A 119 -7.51 -5.26 -2.34
C LEU A 119 -7.98 -6.66 -1.96
N GLN A 120 -8.98 -6.77 -1.07
CA GLN A 120 -9.49 -8.04 -0.57
C GLN A 120 -10.13 -8.90 -1.66
N ASN A 121 -10.79 -8.26 -2.63
CA ASN A 121 -11.42 -8.96 -3.75
C ASN A 121 -10.36 -9.44 -4.75
N ILE A 122 -9.40 -8.59 -5.09
CA ILE A 122 -8.27 -8.97 -5.95
C ILE A 122 -7.51 -10.14 -5.33
N TYR A 123 -7.21 -10.06 -4.03
CA TYR A 123 -6.53 -11.12 -3.29
C TYR A 123 -7.33 -12.43 -3.32
N ALA A 124 -8.65 -12.36 -3.08
CA ALA A 124 -9.53 -13.53 -3.13
C ALA A 124 -9.61 -14.16 -4.53
N ILE A 125 -9.63 -13.34 -5.59
CA ILE A 125 -9.63 -13.82 -6.99
C ILE A 125 -8.35 -14.59 -7.31
N ILE A 126 -7.19 -14.11 -6.82
CA ILE A 126 -5.89 -14.70 -7.14
C ILE A 126 -5.59 -15.94 -6.29
N PHE A 127 -5.90 -15.90 -4.99
CA PHE A 127 -5.46 -16.91 -4.01
C PHE A 127 -6.59 -17.79 -3.46
N GLY A 128 -7.87 -17.44 -3.69
CA GLY A 128 -9.00 -18.13 -3.07
C GLY A 128 -9.18 -17.85 -1.57
N GLU A 129 -8.40 -16.93 -1.01
CA GLU A 129 -8.37 -16.56 0.41
C GLU A 129 -8.99 -15.17 0.63
N ARG A 130 -9.53 -14.93 1.82
CA ARG A 130 -10.12 -13.62 2.16
C ARG A 130 -9.33 -12.91 3.25
N ILE A 131 -9.07 -11.62 3.04
CA ILE A 131 -8.50 -10.72 4.04
C ILE A 131 -9.64 -9.94 4.71
N SER A 132 -9.56 -9.77 6.04
CA SER A 132 -10.56 -9.05 6.83
C SER A 132 -10.48 -7.53 6.58
N LYS A 133 -11.63 -6.85 6.57
CA LYS A 133 -11.75 -5.38 6.54
C LYS A 133 -12.02 -4.76 7.92
N SER A 134 -11.92 -5.53 8.99
CA SER A 134 -12.48 -5.17 10.30
C SER A 134 -11.84 -3.95 10.98
N GLN A 135 -10.62 -3.56 10.59
CA GLN A 135 -9.89 -2.46 11.22
C GLN A 135 -9.81 -1.18 10.38
N ARG A 136 -10.39 -1.17 9.18
CA ARG A 136 -10.30 -0.06 8.23
C ARG A 136 -10.71 1.30 8.81
N VAL A 137 -11.66 1.34 9.75
CA VAL A 137 -12.24 2.59 10.30
C VAL A 137 -11.90 2.70 11.79
N THR A 138 -10.65 2.46 12.16
CA THR A 138 -10.17 2.59 13.55
C THR A 138 -9.30 3.82 13.72
N ASN A 139 -9.01 4.19 14.96
CA ASN A 139 -8.12 5.31 15.25
C ASN A 139 -6.65 4.89 15.12
N TRP A 140 -6.04 5.24 13.98
CA TRP A 140 -4.64 4.95 13.69
C TRP A 140 -3.65 5.88 14.42
N GLU A 141 -4.13 6.96 15.05
CA GLU A 141 -3.33 7.84 15.92
C GLU A 141 -3.36 7.43 17.40
N SER A 142 -3.97 6.28 17.72
CA SER A 142 -3.98 5.77 19.11
C SER A 142 -2.57 5.67 19.69
N PRO A 143 -2.36 5.93 20.97
CA PRO A 143 -1.04 5.81 21.62
C PRO A 143 -0.41 4.43 21.38
N THR A 144 -1.22 3.38 21.41
CA THR A 144 -0.83 1.98 21.09
C THR A 144 -1.78 1.39 20.07
N LEU A 145 -1.26 0.68 19.08
CA LEU A 145 -2.07 -0.11 18.16
C LEU A 145 -2.35 -1.48 18.78
N SER A 146 -3.60 -1.90 18.73
CA SER A 146 -3.96 -3.26 19.12
C SER A 146 -3.33 -4.28 18.16
N PHE A 147 -3.15 -5.51 18.60
CA PHE A 147 -2.65 -6.60 17.74
C PHE A 147 -3.49 -6.77 16.47
N LYS A 148 -4.82 -6.56 16.55
CA LYS A 148 -5.70 -6.64 15.38
C LYS A 148 -5.43 -5.54 14.36
N GLN A 149 -5.13 -4.31 14.82
CA GLN A 149 -4.74 -3.20 13.95
C GLN A 149 -3.38 -3.47 13.30
N GLN A 150 -2.39 -3.89 14.08
CA GLN A 150 -1.05 -4.23 13.56
C GLN A 150 -1.14 -5.33 12.51
N LEU A 151 -1.88 -6.41 12.79
CA LEU A 151 -2.07 -7.50 11.84
C LEU A 151 -2.77 -7.05 10.56
N TYR A 152 -3.82 -6.23 10.69
CA TYR A 152 -4.55 -5.69 9.55
C TYR A 152 -3.62 -4.86 8.65
N ALA A 153 -2.92 -3.89 9.22
CA ALA A 153 -2.01 -3.01 8.48
C ALA A 153 -0.86 -3.78 7.82
N ALA A 154 -0.27 -4.75 8.53
CA ALA A 154 0.77 -5.61 7.98
C ALA A 154 0.26 -6.45 6.80
N LEU A 155 -0.98 -6.98 6.89
CA LEU A 155 -1.58 -7.79 5.84
C LEU A 155 -1.91 -6.99 4.59
N ASP A 156 -2.32 -5.73 4.69
CA ASP A 156 -2.68 -4.93 3.52
C ASP A 156 -1.43 -4.64 2.66
N ALA A 157 -0.31 -4.21 3.24
CA ALA A 157 0.95 -4.07 2.52
C ALA A 157 1.48 -5.41 1.97
N TYR A 158 1.44 -6.48 2.78
CA TYR A 158 1.86 -7.81 2.37
C TYR A 158 1.03 -8.35 1.20
N ALA A 159 -0.27 -8.14 1.22
CA ALA A 159 -1.17 -8.55 0.15
C ALA A 159 -0.83 -7.87 -1.17
N CYS A 160 -0.49 -6.57 -1.14
CA CYS A 160 -0.05 -5.86 -2.34
C CYS A 160 1.18 -6.52 -2.96
N LEU A 161 2.19 -6.88 -2.16
CA LEU A 161 3.40 -7.56 -2.64
C LEU A 161 3.09 -8.97 -3.19
N ARG A 162 2.27 -9.75 -2.49
CA ARG A 162 1.88 -11.09 -2.95
C ARG A 162 1.12 -11.05 -4.27
N ILE A 163 0.19 -10.12 -4.42
CA ILE A 163 -0.56 -9.92 -5.67
C ILE A 163 0.42 -9.62 -6.80
N TYR A 164 1.32 -8.66 -6.61
CA TYR A 164 2.31 -8.29 -7.62
C TYR A 164 3.15 -9.49 -8.05
N ASN A 165 3.74 -10.22 -7.09
CA ASN A 165 4.56 -11.39 -7.40
C ASN A 165 3.77 -12.46 -8.18
N ALA A 166 2.55 -12.76 -7.73
CA ALA A 166 1.69 -13.73 -8.42
C ALA A 166 1.31 -13.31 -9.84
N LEU A 167 1.21 -12.00 -10.11
CA LEU A 167 0.98 -11.49 -11.46
C LEU A 167 2.25 -11.57 -12.31
N MET A 168 3.42 -11.28 -11.74
CA MET A 168 4.70 -11.36 -12.47
C MET A 168 5.10 -12.78 -12.86
N GLU A 169 4.65 -13.80 -12.13
CA GLU A 169 4.82 -15.21 -12.47
C GLU A 169 3.91 -15.69 -13.61
N ARG A 170 2.90 -14.89 -13.98
CA ARG A 170 1.98 -15.23 -15.08
C ARG A 170 2.52 -14.76 -16.42
N PRO A 171 2.21 -15.46 -17.53
CA PRO A 171 2.55 -14.98 -18.86
C PRO A 171 1.88 -13.61 -19.10
N ILE A 172 2.62 -12.70 -19.72
CA ILE A 172 2.08 -11.39 -20.13
C ILE A 172 0.89 -11.64 -21.08
N PRO A 173 -0.30 -11.15 -20.75
CA PRO A 173 -1.46 -11.36 -21.59
C PRO A 173 -1.26 -10.76 -22.99
N HIS A 174 -1.77 -11.45 -24.03
CA HIS A 174 -1.68 -10.94 -25.38
C HIS A 174 -2.36 -9.57 -25.51
N PRO A 175 -1.78 -8.59 -26.26
CA PRO A 175 -2.33 -7.23 -26.37
C PRO A 175 -3.81 -7.14 -26.75
N SER A 176 -4.33 -8.12 -27.54
CA SER A 176 -5.76 -8.19 -27.87
C SER A 176 -6.67 -8.40 -26.64
N ARG A 177 -6.17 -8.95 -25.54
CA ARG A 177 -6.93 -9.07 -24.29
C ARG A 177 -7.05 -7.73 -23.57
N PHE A 178 -6.09 -6.84 -23.72
CA PHE A 178 -6.17 -5.47 -23.18
C PHE A 178 -7.26 -4.66 -23.89
N ALA A 179 -7.41 -4.81 -25.22
CA ALA A 179 -8.45 -4.12 -25.99
C ALA A 179 -9.87 -4.51 -25.55
N LEU A 180 -10.07 -5.75 -25.08
CA LEU A 180 -11.36 -6.22 -24.56
C LEU A 180 -11.65 -5.71 -23.13
N LEU A 181 -10.63 -5.27 -22.41
CA LEU A 181 -10.74 -4.76 -21.04
C LEU A 181 -10.93 -3.23 -20.99
N TYR A 182 -10.59 -2.55 -22.08
CA TYR A 182 -10.80 -1.11 -22.24
C TYR A 182 -12.01 -0.87 -23.12
N VAL A 183 -13.19 -0.77 -22.54
CA VAL A 183 -14.33 -0.15 -23.19
C VAL A 183 -14.24 1.35 -22.89
N PRO A 184 -13.86 2.22 -23.85
CA PRO A 184 -14.00 3.65 -23.68
C PRO A 184 -15.46 3.93 -23.35
N GLY A 185 -15.72 4.76 -22.34
CA GLY A 185 -17.03 5.03 -21.78
C GLY A 185 -18.13 5.08 -22.85
N GLY A 186 -19.17 4.31 -22.58
CA GLY A 186 -20.22 4.02 -23.53
C GLY A 186 -20.73 5.27 -24.25
N ALA A 187 -20.65 5.24 -25.55
CA ALA A 187 -21.42 6.14 -26.37
C ALA A 187 -22.90 5.96 -25.96
N LYS A 188 -23.53 7.02 -25.46
CA LYS A 188 -24.97 7.06 -25.28
C LYS A 188 -25.56 6.74 -26.64
N ALA A 189 -26.22 5.59 -26.74
CA ALA A 189 -27.09 5.32 -27.87
C ALA A 189 -28.22 6.38 -27.82
N ASN A 190 -28.32 7.16 -28.85
CA ASN A 190 -29.47 8.02 -29.11
C ASN A 190 -30.71 7.17 -29.34
#